data_6a6ea626bae18db2a6146a3c3b1cf246
#
_entry.id   6a6ea626bae18db2a6146a3c3b1cf246
#
_cell.length_a   1.000
_cell.length_b   1.000
_cell.length_c   1.000
_cell.angle_alpha   90.00
_cell.angle_beta   90.00
_cell.angle_gamma   90.00
#
_symmetry.space_group_name_H-M   'P 1'
#
loop_
_entity.id
_entity.type
_entity.pdbx_description
1 polymer ?
#
loop_
_entity_poly.entity_id
_entity_poly.type
_entity_poly.pdbx_seq_one_letter_code
_entity_poly.pdbx_strand_id
1 'polypeptide(L)'
;MTLPAFKAYDIRGRVPDELNEDLARRIGVALAAQLDQGPVVLGHDVRLASPALQEALSAGLRASGRDVIDIGLCGTEEVYFQTDYLKAAGGVMVTASHNPMDYNGMKLVREQARPISSDTGLFAIRDTVAADTAGPGEPTASEQSRTDKTAYLEHLLSYVDRSTLKPLKLVVNAGNGGAGLIVDLLAPHLPFEFVRVFHEPDGNFPNGIPNPLLPENRDTTAKAVKDNGADFGIAWDGDFDRCFFFDHTGRFIEGYYLVGLLAQAILAKQPGGKVVHDPRLTWNTVEQVEEAGGIPVLCKSGHAFIKEKMRSENAVYGGEMSAHHYFREFAYADSGMIPWLLISELVSQSGRSLADLVEARMQKFPCSGEINFKVADAKASVARVMEHYASLSPELDYTDGISADFGQWRFNLRSSNTEPLLRLNVETRGDAALLETRTQEISALLRG
;
A
#
# COMPACT_ATOMS: atom_id res chain seq x y z
N MET A 1 11.09 5.83 -29.18
CA MET A 1 10.51 6.87 -28.29
C MET A 1 10.80 6.43 -26.86
N THR A 2 11.36 7.31 -26.01
CA THR A 2 11.50 7.00 -24.58
C THR A 2 10.16 7.22 -23.92
N LEU A 3 9.69 6.24 -23.14
CA LEU A 3 8.42 6.29 -22.39
C LEU A 3 8.73 6.29 -20.88
N PRO A 4 9.12 7.44 -20.31
CA PRO A 4 9.62 7.53 -18.94
C PRO A 4 8.55 7.24 -17.88
N ALA A 5 7.27 7.28 -18.26
CA ALA A 5 6.17 6.96 -17.38
C ALA A 5 6.11 5.48 -16.96
N PHE A 6 6.69 4.56 -17.74
CA PHE A 6 6.73 3.14 -17.37
C PHE A 6 7.81 2.88 -16.33
N LYS A 7 7.39 2.61 -15.08
CA LYS A 7 8.26 2.29 -13.94
C LYS A 7 8.35 0.78 -13.72
N ALA A 8 8.95 0.36 -12.60
CA ALA A 8 9.09 -1.06 -12.28
C ALA A 8 7.77 -1.77 -11.95
N TYR A 9 6.83 -1.06 -11.32
CA TYR A 9 5.59 -1.67 -10.79
C TYR A 9 4.31 -1.14 -11.43
N ASP A 10 4.35 0.05 -12.01
CA ASP A 10 3.19 0.76 -12.52
C ASP A 10 3.61 1.81 -13.57
N ILE A 11 2.64 2.56 -14.06
CA ILE A 11 2.86 3.71 -14.91
C ILE A 11 2.71 4.96 -14.05
N ARG A 12 3.72 5.86 -14.09
CA ARG A 12 3.72 7.14 -13.40
C ARG A 12 4.45 8.19 -14.20
N GLY A 13 3.79 9.32 -14.48
CA GLY A 13 4.38 10.40 -15.23
C GLY A 13 3.71 11.73 -15.00
N ARG A 14 4.37 12.81 -15.36
CA ARG A 14 3.81 14.16 -15.34
C ARG A 14 2.80 14.32 -16.45
N VAL A 15 1.69 14.96 -16.12
CA VAL A 15 0.62 15.28 -17.07
C VAL A 15 0.76 16.74 -17.49
N PRO A 16 0.74 17.07 -18.80
CA PRO A 16 0.55 16.15 -19.94
C PRO A 16 1.86 15.61 -20.58
N ASP A 17 3.03 15.97 -20.06
CA ASP A 17 4.33 15.82 -20.78
C ASP A 17 4.79 14.36 -20.90
N GLU A 18 4.62 13.56 -19.84
CA GLU A 18 5.06 12.17 -19.78
C GLU A 18 3.89 11.18 -19.87
N LEU A 19 2.67 11.62 -19.49
CA LEU A 19 1.44 10.85 -19.57
C LEU A 19 0.30 11.78 -20.01
N ASN A 20 -0.39 11.40 -21.08
CA ASN A 20 -1.51 12.15 -21.68
C ASN A 20 -2.53 11.17 -22.27
N GLU A 21 -3.62 11.71 -22.81
CA GLU A 21 -4.72 10.92 -23.36
C GLU A 21 -4.30 10.07 -24.56
N ASP A 22 -3.41 10.57 -25.45
CA ASP A 22 -2.90 9.77 -26.56
C ASP A 22 -2.14 8.54 -26.05
N LEU A 23 -1.22 8.74 -25.10
CA LEU A 23 -0.47 7.64 -24.48
C LEU A 23 -1.41 6.68 -23.76
N ALA A 24 -2.39 7.18 -23.01
CA ALA A 24 -3.38 6.37 -22.31
C ALA A 24 -4.18 5.47 -23.28
N ARG A 25 -4.63 6.03 -24.40
CA ARG A 25 -5.33 5.29 -25.44
C ARG A 25 -4.47 4.17 -26.05
N ARG A 26 -3.21 4.46 -26.33
CA ARG A 26 -2.23 3.45 -26.85
C ARG A 26 -1.93 2.38 -25.82
N ILE A 27 -1.86 2.73 -24.53
CA ILE A 27 -1.74 1.76 -23.44
C ILE A 27 -2.94 0.82 -23.43
N GLY A 28 -4.17 1.33 -23.63
CA GLY A 28 -5.37 0.52 -23.73
C GLY A 28 -5.30 -0.53 -24.82
N VAL A 29 -4.83 -0.15 -26.02
CA VAL A 29 -4.61 -1.08 -27.13
C VAL A 29 -3.59 -2.16 -26.78
N ALA A 30 -2.43 -1.73 -26.25
CA ALA A 30 -1.36 -2.65 -25.91
C ALA A 30 -1.73 -3.61 -24.77
N LEU A 31 -2.46 -3.12 -23.77
CA LEU A 31 -2.97 -3.91 -22.66
C LEU A 31 -3.97 -4.98 -23.14
N ALA A 32 -4.89 -4.61 -24.04
CA ALA A 32 -5.86 -5.55 -24.60
C ALA A 32 -5.22 -6.81 -25.22
N ALA A 33 -4.03 -6.67 -25.79
CA ALA A 33 -3.28 -7.79 -26.37
C ALA A 33 -2.58 -8.68 -25.33
N GLN A 34 -2.41 -8.20 -24.09
CA GLN A 34 -1.75 -8.94 -23.00
C GLN A 34 -2.73 -9.66 -22.07
N LEU A 35 -4.03 -9.35 -22.17
CA LEU A 35 -5.06 -9.92 -21.30
C LEU A 35 -5.74 -11.11 -21.97
N ASP A 36 -6.19 -12.06 -21.15
CA ASP A 36 -7.10 -13.13 -21.58
C ASP A 36 -8.44 -12.56 -22.08
N GLN A 37 -9.30 -13.39 -22.64
CA GLN A 37 -10.62 -12.96 -23.11
C GLN A 37 -11.51 -12.55 -21.93
N GLY A 38 -12.23 -11.44 -22.08
CA GLY A 38 -13.18 -10.93 -21.09
C GLY A 38 -13.15 -9.41 -20.97
N PRO A 39 -14.03 -8.84 -20.14
CA PRO A 39 -14.10 -7.41 -19.90
C PRO A 39 -12.91 -6.92 -19.05
N VAL A 40 -12.68 -5.60 -19.10
CA VAL A 40 -11.67 -4.92 -18.29
C VAL A 40 -12.35 -3.93 -17.36
N VAL A 41 -12.04 -3.99 -16.07
CA VAL A 41 -12.54 -3.05 -15.05
C VAL A 41 -11.68 -1.79 -15.07
N LEU A 42 -12.30 -0.62 -15.16
CA LEU A 42 -11.63 0.68 -15.05
C LEU A 42 -12.19 1.48 -13.89
N GLY A 43 -11.29 2.16 -13.19
CA GLY A 43 -11.65 3.11 -12.15
C GLY A 43 -10.59 4.20 -12.03
N HIS A 44 -10.95 5.32 -11.41
CA HIS A 44 -10.03 6.46 -11.25
C HIS A 44 -10.11 7.08 -9.87
N ASP A 45 -9.01 7.72 -9.47
CA ASP A 45 -8.93 8.52 -8.25
C ASP A 45 -9.50 9.94 -8.44
N VAL A 46 -9.36 10.76 -7.40
CA VAL A 46 -9.89 12.15 -7.36
C VAL A 46 -9.10 13.13 -8.23
N ARG A 47 -7.94 12.78 -8.78
CA ARG A 47 -7.09 13.71 -9.53
C ARG A 47 -7.80 14.26 -10.77
N LEU A 48 -7.61 15.55 -11.05
CA LEU A 48 -8.35 16.26 -12.11
C LEU A 48 -8.16 15.65 -13.50
N ALA A 49 -6.97 15.08 -13.78
CA ALA A 49 -6.70 14.44 -15.07
C ALA A 49 -7.18 12.98 -15.16
N SER A 50 -7.56 12.35 -14.03
CA SER A 50 -7.88 10.92 -14.00
C SER A 50 -9.08 10.52 -14.86
N PRO A 51 -10.19 11.26 -14.88
CA PRO A 51 -11.33 10.93 -15.75
C PRO A 51 -10.97 10.95 -17.25
N ALA A 52 -10.22 11.96 -17.72
CA ALA A 52 -9.83 12.07 -19.12
C ALA A 52 -8.87 10.95 -19.54
N LEU A 53 -7.91 10.60 -18.67
CA LEU A 53 -7.01 9.49 -18.92
C LEU A 53 -7.73 8.14 -18.93
N GLN A 54 -8.73 7.94 -18.03
CA GLN A 54 -9.55 6.73 -18.03
C GLN A 54 -10.39 6.60 -19.31
N GLU A 55 -11.04 7.67 -19.76
CA GLU A 55 -11.83 7.68 -21.00
C GLU A 55 -10.95 7.32 -22.21
N ALA A 56 -9.77 7.93 -22.30
CA ALA A 56 -8.81 7.62 -23.37
C ALA A 56 -8.34 6.15 -23.34
N LEU A 57 -8.04 5.62 -22.14
CA LEU A 57 -7.67 4.22 -21.93
C LEU A 57 -8.81 3.29 -22.35
N SER A 58 -10.04 3.59 -21.94
CA SER A 58 -11.27 2.87 -22.31
C SER A 58 -11.45 2.84 -23.83
N ALA A 59 -11.29 3.98 -24.50
CA ALA A 59 -11.39 4.06 -25.95
C ALA A 59 -10.37 3.11 -26.64
N GLY A 60 -9.13 3.02 -26.12
CA GLY A 60 -8.10 2.11 -26.64
C GLY A 60 -8.47 0.63 -26.45
N LEU A 61 -8.95 0.27 -25.28
CA LEU A 61 -9.42 -1.09 -24.98
C LEU A 61 -10.60 -1.48 -25.88
N ARG A 62 -11.60 -0.60 -26.01
CA ARG A 62 -12.78 -0.84 -26.84
C ARG A 62 -12.46 -0.90 -28.33
N ALA A 63 -11.51 -0.10 -28.81
CA ALA A 63 -11.02 -0.17 -30.19
C ALA A 63 -10.34 -1.52 -30.49
N SER A 64 -9.83 -2.20 -29.45
CA SER A 64 -9.24 -3.55 -29.53
C SER A 64 -10.26 -4.66 -29.24
N GLY A 65 -11.57 -4.35 -29.22
CA GLY A 65 -12.63 -5.32 -29.02
C GLY A 65 -12.82 -5.79 -27.57
N ARG A 66 -12.33 -5.02 -26.57
CA ARG A 66 -12.52 -5.33 -25.13
C ARG A 66 -13.68 -4.53 -24.56
N ASP A 67 -14.67 -5.23 -24.02
CA ASP A 67 -15.69 -4.57 -23.21
C ASP A 67 -15.10 -3.98 -21.96
N VAL A 68 -15.59 -2.82 -21.57
CA VAL A 68 -15.12 -2.08 -20.38
C VAL A 68 -16.24 -2.01 -19.35
N ILE A 69 -15.88 -2.23 -18.09
CA ILE A 69 -16.73 -2.00 -16.92
C ILE A 69 -16.14 -0.82 -16.16
N ASP A 70 -16.78 0.35 -16.30
CA ASP A 70 -16.41 1.57 -15.60
C ASP A 70 -17.04 1.60 -14.21
N ILE A 71 -16.20 1.59 -13.16
CA ILE A 71 -16.63 1.70 -11.76
C ILE A 71 -16.53 3.11 -11.20
N GLY A 72 -16.11 4.09 -12.02
CA GLY A 72 -16.07 5.51 -11.70
C GLY A 72 -15.02 5.88 -10.67
N LEU A 73 -15.32 6.91 -9.88
CA LEU A 73 -14.48 7.36 -8.78
C LEU A 73 -14.39 6.29 -7.69
N CYS A 74 -13.16 5.82 -7.42
CA CYS A 74 -12.91 4.70 -6.51
C CYS A 74 -11.48 4.74 -5.95
N GLY A 75 -11.15 3.78 -5.09
CA GLY A 75 -9.79 3.47 -4.69
C GLY A 75 -9.17 2.31 -5.45
N THR A 76 -7.88 2.20 -5.32
CA THR A 76 -7.11 1.11 -5.95
C THR A 76 -7.67 -0.27 -5.56
N GLU A 77 -7.99 -0.48 -4.30
CA GLU A 77 -8.52 -1.74 -3.80
C GLU A 77 -9.89 -2.13 -4.40
N GLU A 78 -10.71 -1.14 -4.77
CA GLU A 78 -12.01 -1.41 -5.41
C GLU A 78 -11.83 -1.97 -6.82
N VAL A 79 -10.84 -1.49 -7.59
CA VAL A 79 -10.50 -2.08 -8.89
C VAL A 79 -10.05 -3.54 -8.72
N TYR A 80 -9.24 -3.82 -7.71
CA TYR A 80 -8.79 -5.19 -7.42
C TYR A 80 -9.97 -6.09 -7.07
N PHE A 81 -10.83 -5.65 -6.15
CA PHE A 81 -12.03 -6.37 -5.76
C PHE A 81 -12.93 -6.65 -6.96
N GLN A 82 -13.27 -5.64 -7.75
CA GLN A 82 -14.19 -5.79 -8.88
C GLN A 82 -13.59 -6.66 -9.98
N THR A 83 -12.28 -6.58 -10.21
CA THR A 83 -11.60 -7.45 -11.19
C THR A 83 -11.75 -8.94 -10.83
N ASP A 84 -11.56 -9.29 -9.55
CA ASP A 84 -11.76 -10.68 -9.13
C ASP A 84 -13.24 -11.05 -9.00
N TYR A 85 -14.06 -10.20 -8.40
CA TYR A 85 -15.49 -10.44 -8.18
C TYR A 85 -16.26 -10.68 -9.49
N LEU A 86 -16.00 -9.88 -10.51
CA LEU A 86 -16.64 -9.95 -11.82
C LEU A 86 -15.96 -10.98 -12.75
N LYS A 87 -14.88 -11.62 -12.30
CA LYS A 87 -14.05 -12.51 -13.13
C LYS A 87 -13.60 -11.84 -14.43
N ALA A 88 -13.24 -10.56 -14.32
CA ALA A 88 -12.75 -9.77 -15.44
C ALA A 88 -11.37 -10.26 -15.90
N ALA A 89 -11.04 -10.02 -17.18
CA ALA A 89 -9.74 -10.36 -17.74
C ALA A 89 -8.62 -9.50 -17.15
N GLY A 90 -8.96 -8.33 -16.64
CA GLY A 90 -8.03 -7.43 -15.96
C GLY A 90 -8.72 -6.19 -15.43
N GLY A 91 -7.92 -5.33 -14.81
CA GLY A 91 -8.38 -4.05 -14.28
C GLY A 91 -7.29 -3.00 -14.32
N VAL A 92 -7.69 -1.73 -14.40
CA VAL A 92 -6.79 -0.60 -14.33
C VAL A 92 -7.34 0.47 -13.41
N MET A 93 -6.53 0.85 -12.42
CA MET A 93 -6.76 2.02 -11.60
C MET A 93 -5.95 3.20 -12.13
N VAL A 94 -6.64 4.27 -12.53
CA VAL A 94 -5.99 5.52 -12.94
C VAL A 94 -5.73 6.37 -11.71
N THR A 95 -4.47 6.43 -11.28
CA THR A 95 -4.05 7.08 -10.04
C THR A 95 -2.55 7.35 -10.03
N ALA A 96 -2.14 8.36 -9.27
CA ALA A 96 -0.75 8.53 -8.87
C ALA A 96 -0.58 8.49 -7.34
N SER A 97 -1.55 7.92 -6.59
CA SER A 97 -1.50 7.75 -5.13
C SER A 97 -1.05 9.06 -4.44
N HIS A 98 0.11 9.06 -3.80
CA HIS A 98 0.69 10.18 -3.07
C HIS A 98 1.74 11.00 -3.84
N ASN A 99 1.82 10.85 -5.17
CA ASN A 99 2.70 11.67 -6.00
C ASN A 99 2.22 13.14 -6.05
N PRO A 100 3.09 14.10 -6.41
CA PRO A 100 2.70 15.51 -6.61
C PRO A 100 1.50 15.67 -7.54
N MET A 101 0.83 16.84 -7.48
CA MET A 101 -0.42 17.11 -8.20
C MET A 101 -0.30 17.01 -9.72
N ASP A 102 0.86 17.34 -10.26
CA ASP A 102 1.17 17.31 -11.69
C ASP A 102 1.44 15.89 -12.23
N TYR A 103 1.37 14.87 -11.36
CA TYR A 103 1.51 13.47 -11.75
C TYR A 103 0.17 12.76 -11.88
N ASN A 104 0.13 11.77 -12.79
CA ASN A 104 -0.88 10.72 -12.80
C ASN A 104 -0.22 9.38 -13.18
N GLY A 105 -1.01 8.32 -13.23
CA GLY A 105 -0.48 6.99 -13.51
C GLY A 105 -1.56 5.94 -13.67
N MET A 106 -1.12 4.69 -13.78
CA MET A 106 -2.01 3.54 -13.91
C MET A 106 -1.41 2.34 -13.18
N LYS A 107 -2.18 1.73 -12.27
CA LYS A 107 -1.90 0.42 -11.69
C LYS A 107 -2.69 -0.62 -12.49
N LEU A 108 -2.00 -1.59 -13.05
CA LEU A 108 -2.58 -2.58 -13.95
C LEU A 108 -2.59 -3.95 -13.29
N VAL A 109 -3.71 -4.65 -13.45
CA VAL A 109 -3.83 -6.05 -13.04
C VAL A 109 -4.47 -6.87 -14.15
N ARG A 110 -4.14 -8.16 -14.20
CA ARG A 110 -4.83 -9.17 -14.99
C ARG A 110 -5.85 -9.91 -14.13
N GLU A 111 -6.35 -11.02 -14.60
CA GLU A 111 -7.34 -11.86 -13.89
C GLU A 111 -6.94 -12.13 -12.43
N GLN A 112 -7.92 -12.24 -11.53
CA GLN A 112 -7.73 -12.42 -10.08
C GLN A 112 -6.92 -11.30 -9.43
N ALA A 113 -6.96 -10.09 -9.98
CA ALA A 113 -6.20 -8.93 -9.51
C ALA A 113 -4.68 -9.16 -9.43
N ARG A 114 -4.10 -10.02 -10.28
CA ARG A 114 -2.65 -10.25 -10.35
C ARG A 114 -1.97 -9.03 -10.95
N PRO A 115 -0.95 -8.45 -10.29
CA PRO A 115 -0.29 -7.25 -10.78
C PRO A 115 0.43 -7.47 -12.12
N ILE A 116 0.39 -6.45 -12.96
CA ILE A 116 1.22 -6.35 -14.17
C ILE A 116 2.36 -5.38 -13.86
N SER A 117 3.56 -5.94 -13.62
CA SER A 117 4.81 -5.21 -13.34
C SER A 117 5.83 -5.40 -14.46
N SER A 118 7.02 -4.81 -14.32
CA SER A 118 8.13 -4.99 -15.27
C SER A 118 8.38 -6.45 -15.64
N ASP A 119 8.28 -7.34 -14.63
CA ASP A 119 8.60 -8.76 -14.76
C ASP A 119 7.41 -9.59 -15.27
N THR A 120 6.21 -9.02 -15.29
CA THR A 120 4.96 -9.74 -15.60
C THR A 120 4.17 -9.15 -16.77
N GLY A 121 4.80 -8.27 -17.58
CA GLY A 121 4.21 -7.78 -18.83
C GLY A 121 4.20 -6.28 -19.04
N LEU A 122 4.48 -5.45 -18.02
CA LEU A 122 4.42 -3.99 -18.15
C LEU A 122 5.38 -3.45 -19.22
N PHE A 123 6.59 -4.00 -19.29
CA PHE A 123 7.54 -3.58 -20.32
C PHE A 123 7.20 -4.12 -21.71
N ALA A 124 6.49 -5.24 -21.82
CA ALA A 124 5.94 -5.69 -23.10
C ALA A 124 4.85 -4.73 -23.61
N ILE A 125 3.99 -4.23 -22.70
CA ILE A 125 3.02 -3.15 -23.00
C ILE A 125 3.76 -1.90 -23.48
N ARG A 126 4.80 -1.45 -22.77
CA ARG A 126 5.64 -0.30 -23.16
C ARG A 126 6.21 -0.46 -24.56
N ASP A 127 6.78 -1.62 -24.84
CA ASP A 127 7.46 -1.88 -26.11
C ASP A 127 6.45 -1.94 -27.29
N THR A 128 5.25 -2.46 -27.04
CA THR A 128 4.12 -2.41 -27.99
C THR A 128 3.71 -0.97 -28.26
N VAL A 129 3.53 -0.16 -27.21
CA VAL A 129 3.21 1.28 -27.35
C VAL A 129 4.31 2.02 -28.10
N ALA A 130 5.58 1.72 -27.85
CA ALA A 130 6.70 2.38 -28.54
C ALA A 130 6.76 2.04 -30.04
N ALA A 131 6.36 0.83 -30.44
CA ALA A 131 6.35 0.34 -31.82
C ALA A 131 5.11 0.80 -32.60
N ASP A 132 3.98 1.09 -31.94
CA ASP A 132 2.75 1.49 -32.62
C ASP A 132 2.80 2.95 -33.06
N THR A 133 2.79 3.15 -34.38
CA THR A 133 2.74 4.47 -35.02
C THR A 133 1.40 4.79 -35.69
N ALA A 134 0.51 3.81 -35.78
CA ALA A 134 -0.77 3.95 -36.49
C ALA A 134 -1.88 4.52 -35.60
N GLY A 135 -1.72 4.39 -34.28
CA GLY A 135 -2.76 4.73 -33.30
C GLY A 135 -3.94 3.75 -33.33
N PRO A 136 -4.77 3.79 -32.28
CA PRO A 136 -5.94 2.93 -32.19
C PRO A 136 -7.08 3.37 -33.11
N GLY A 137 -7.83 2.39 -33.61
CA GLY A 137 -9.07 2.61 -34.39
C GLY A 137 -10.21 3.18 -33.54
N GLU A 138 -11.41 3.29 -34.15
CA GLU A 138 -12.62 3.67 -33.42
C GLU A 138 -13.06 2.55 -32.45
N PRO A 139 -13.68 2.89 -31.28
CA PRO A 139 -14.23 1.92 -30.37
C PRO A 139 -15.27 1.01 -31.01
N THR A 140 -15.12 -0.31 -30.84
CA THR A 140 -16.01 -1.34 -31.42
C THR A 140 -16.72 -2.18 -30.35
N ALA A 141 -16.19 -2.21 -29.13
CA ALA A 141 -16.76 -2.92 -27.99
C ALA A 141 -17.53 -1.98 -27.06
N SER A 142 -18.28 -2.56 -26.13
CA SER A 142 -19.17 -1.84 -25.23
C SER A 142 -18.45 -1.25 -24.01
N GLU A 143 -19.07 -0.25 -23.40
CA GLU A 143 -18.73 0.26 -22.07
C GLU A 143 -19.98 0.25 -21.20
N GLN A 144 -19.87 -0.29 -20.00
CA GLN A 144 -20.93 -0.32 -19.01
C GLN A 144 -20.49 0.35 -17.72
N SER A 145 -21.25 1.36 -17.27
CA SER A 145 -21.05 1.92 -15.93
C SER A 145 -21.62 0.99 -14.86
N ARG A 146 -20.80 0.72 -13.81
CA ARG A 146 -21.16 -0.10 -12.66
C ARG A 146 -20.62 0.49 -11.37
N THR A 147 -21.33 1.48 -10.83
CA THR A 147 -20.93 2.22 -9.63
C THR A 147 -21.51 1.68 -8.32
N ASP A 148 -22.28 0.58 -8.37
CA ASP A 148 -22.79 -0.10 -7.17
C ASP A 148 -21.65 -0.76 -6.37
N LYS A 149 -21.52 -0.35 -5.10
CA LYS A 149 -20.47 -0.80 -4.18
C LYS A 149 -20.96 -1.84 -3.16
N THR A 150 -22.21 -2.30 -3.24
CA THR A 150 -22.83 -3.18 -2.24
C THR A 150 -22.01 -4.43 -1.97
N ALA A 151 -21.63 -5.17 -3.03
CA ALA A 151 -20.84 -6.40 -2.88
C ALA A 151 -19.45 -6.16 -2.24
N TYR A 152 -18.82 -5.03 -2.57
CA TYR A 152 -17.55 -4.63 -1.97
C TYR A 152 -17.70 -4.31 -0.47
N LEU A 153 -18.72 -3.53 -0.10
CA LEU A 153 -19.01 -3.22 1.30
C LEU A 153 -19.33 -4.46 2.13
N GLU A 154 -20.15 -5.36 1.60
CA GLU A 154 -20.46 -6.66 2.24
C GLU A 154 -19.20 -7.49 2.46
N HIS A 155 -18.30 -7.50 1.48
CA HIS A 155 -17.02 -8.17 1.59
C HIS A 155 -16.12 -7.56 2.68
N LEU A 156 -16.00 -6.23 2.74
CA LEU A 156 -15.26 -5.54 3.81
C LEU A 156 -15.82 -5.87 5.19
N LEU A 157 -17.15 -5.80 5.35
CA LEU A 157 -17.82 -6.09 6.62
C LEU A 157 -17.72 -7.55 7.03
N SER A 158 -17.46 -8.47 6.10
CA SER A 158 -17.27 -9.89 6.41
C SER A 158 -15.97 -10.21 7.17
N TYR A 159 -15.01 -9.27 7.19
CA TYR A 159 -13.77 -9.44 7.94
C TYR A 159 -13.93 -9.38 9.45
N VAL A 160 -15.03 -8.78 9.94
CA VAL A 160 -15.26 -8.55 11.37
C VAL A 160 -16.59 -9.12 11.83
N ASP A 161 -16.64 -9.59 13.07
CA ASP A 161 -17.89 -9.93 13.74
C ASP A 161 -18.51 -8.65 14.32
N ARG A 162 -19.47 -8.07 13.58
CA ARG A 162 -20.13 -6.83 13.96
C ARG A 162 -20.84 -6.90 15.33
N SER A 163 -21.20 -8.10 15.79
CA SER A 163 -21.84 -8.27 17.10
C SER A 163 -20.89 -8.03 18.28
N THR A 164 -19.59 -8.09 18.05
CA THR A 164 -18.54 -7.85 19.05
C THR A 164 -18.04 -6.41 19.08
N LEU A 165 -18.41 -5.60 18.08
CA LEU A 165 -17.98 -4.22 18.00
C LEU A 165 -18.64 -3.37 19.08
N LYS A 166 -17.83 -2.56 19.77
CA LYS A 166 -18.30 -1.58 20.76
C LYS A 166 -18.33 -0.18 20.14
N PRO A 167 -19.15 0.73 20.69
CA PRO A 167 -19.07 2.13 20.29
C PRO A 167 -17.66 2.68 20.51
N LEU A 168 -17.03 3.10 19.41
CA LEU A 168 -15.72 3.76 19.40
C LEU A 168 -15.87 5.12 18.74
N LYS A 169 -15.07 6.09 19.19
CA LYS A 169 -14.92 7.38 18.50
C LYS A 169 -13.64 7.36 17.68
N LEU A 170 -13.76 7.46 16.37
CA LEU A 170 -12.67 7.33 15.42
C LEU A 170 -12.47 8.64 14.65
N VAL A 171 -11.23 9.14 14.62
CA VAL A 171 -10.85 10.16 13.64
C VAL A 171 -10.53 9.48 12.32
N VAL A 172 -11.12 9.96 11.23
CA VAL A 172 -10.90 9.46 9.87
C VAL A 172 -10.44 10.61 8.98
N ASN A 173 -9.20 10.54 8.51
CA ASN A 173 -8.59 11.54 7.64
C ASN A 173 -8.42 10.98 6.23
N ALA A 174 -9.34 11.34 5.33
CA ALA A 174 -9.30 10.93 3.93
C ALA A 174 -8.28 11.73 3.07
N GLY A 175 -7.69 12.80 3.61
CA GLY A 175 -6.72 13.63 2.89
C GLY A 175 -7.26 14.23 1.58
N ASN A 176 -8.57 14.45 1.48
CA ASN A 176 -9.29 14.82 0.25
C ASN A 176 -9.20 13.77 -0.87
N GLY A 177 -8.78 12.52 -0.54
CA GLY A 177 -8.82 11.36 -1.43
C GLY A 177 -10.18 10.66 -1.43
N GLY A 178 -10.21 9.42 -1.97
CA GLY A 178 -11.45 8.65 -2.12
C GLY A 178 -11.94 7.93 -0.86
N ALA A 179 -11.12 7.80 0.19
CA ALA A 179 -11.43 6.99 1.38
C ALA A 179 -12.71 7.44 2.10
N GLY A 180 -12.98 8.76 2.14
CA GLY A 180 -14.16 9.32 2.81
C GLY A 180 -15.47 8.75 2.28
N LEU A 181 -15.56 8.50 0.97
CA LEU A 181 -16.75 7.92 0.35
C LEU A 181 -17.07 6.52 0.89
N ILE A 182 -16.03 5.71 1.09
CA ILE A 182 -16.21 4.34 1.59
C ILE A 182 -16.51 4.35 3.10
N VAL A 183 -15.86 5.23 3.86
CA VAL A 183 -16.20 5.43 5.28
C VAL A 183 -17.68 5.79 5.46
N ASP A 184 -18.21 6.70 4.64
CA ASP A 184 -19.63 7.10 4.72
C ASP A 184 -20.59 5.96 4.37
N LEU A 185 -20.21 5.11 3.41
CA LEU A 185 -21.00 3.92 3.08
C LEU A 185 -20.93 2.84 4.16
N LEU A 186 -19.81 2.69 4.87
CA LEU A 186 -19.64 1.74 5.96
C LEU A 186 -20.29 2.23 7.28
N ALA A 187 -20.30 3.54 7.53
CA ALA A 187 -20.73 4.14 8.80
C ALA A 187 -22.13 3.67 9.27
N PRO A 188 -23.17 3.53 8.43
CA PRO A 188 -24.48 3.04 8.87
C PRO A 188 -24.49 1.60 9.39
N HIS A 189 -23.46 0.82 9.09
CA HIS A 189 -23.32 -0.59 9.45
C HIS A 189 -22.48 -0.84 10.71
N LEU A 190 -21.91 0.22 11.30
CA LEU A 190 -20.93 0.16 12.39
C LEU A 190 -21.38 1.01 13.57
N PRO A 191 -21.09 0.60 14.82
CA PRO A 191 -21.51 1.35 16.02
C PRO A 191 -20.57 2.51 16.36
N PHE A 192 -19.85 3.09 15.38
CA PHE A 192 -18.79 4.06 15.60
C PHE A 192 -19.25 5.50 15.39
N GLU A 193 -18.68 6.41 16.19
CA GLU A 193 -18.74 7.86 15.96
C GLU A 193 -17.51 8.27 15.13
N PHE A 194 -17.75 8.92 13.99
CA PHE A 194 -16.68 9.34 13.10
C PHE A 194 -16.43 10.85 13.16
N VAL A 195 -15.23 11.25 13.52
CA VAL A 195 -14.72 12.61 13.38
C VAL A 195 -14.00 12.71 12.03
N ARG A 196 -14.62 13.41 11.10
CA ARG A 196 -14.17 13.50 9.69
C ARG A 196 -13.17 14.63 9.49
N VAL A 197 -12.04 14.34 8.86
CA VAL A 197 -10.95 15.30 8.56
C VAL A 197 -10.63 15.20 7.08
N PHE A 198 -10.59 16.33 6.40
CA PHE A 198 -10.33 16.40 4.94
C PHE A 198 -11.10 15.34 4.17
N HIS A 199 -12.39 15.23 4.48
CA HIS A 199 -13.21 14.07 4.19
C HIS A 199 -13.71 14.05 2.73
N GLU A 200 -14.07 15.22 2.21
CA GLU A 200 -14.63 15.35 0.88
C GLU A 200 -13.54 15.16 -0.19
N PRO A 201 -13.79 14.35 -1.23
CA PRO A 201 -12.88 14.19 -2.36
C PRO A 201 -12.63 15.52 -3.09
N ASP A 202 -11.36 15.89 -3.24
CA ASP A 202 -10.98 17.10 -3.98
C ASP A 202 -9.62 16.90 -4.68
N GLY A 203 -9.65 16.81 -6.01
CA GLY A 203 -8.45 16.62 -6.83
C GLY A 203 -7.47 17.79 -6.83
N ASN A 204 -7.83 18.94 -6.23
CA ASN A 204 -6.90 20.04 -5.99
C ASN A 204 -6.04 19.85 -4.75
N PHE A 205 -6.36 18.89 -3.90
CA PHE A 205 -5.67 18.60 -2.63
C PHE A 205 -5.38 19.88 -1.82
N PRO A 206 -6.40 20.64 -1.40
CA PRO A 206 -6.23 21.94 -0.77
C PRO A 206 -5.45 21.88 0.56
N ASN A 207 -5.36 20.69 1.15
CA ASN A 207 -4.64 20.42 2.39
C ASN A 207 -3.31 19.67 2.18
N GLY A 208 -2.80 19.68 0.96
CA GLY A 208 -1.59 18.94 0.55
C GLY A 208 -1.88 17.51 0.12
N ILE A 209 -0.88 16.90 -0.53
CA ILE A 209 -0.98 15.50 -0.99
C ILE A 209 -1.02 14.57 0.21
N PRO A 210 -2.03 13.68 0.33
CA PRO A 210 -2.16 12.78 1.47
C PRO A 210 -1.08 11.68 1.43
N ASN A 211 -0.10 11.82 2.30
CA ASN A 211 0.95 10.84 2.54
C ASN A 211 1.31 10.80 4.03
N PRO A 212 0.54 10.08 4.87
CA PRO A 212 0.79 10.02 6.31
C PRO A 212 2.11 9.33 6.69
N LEU A 213 2.79 8.69 5.74
CA LEU A 213 4.13 8.16 5.97
C LEU A 213 5.14 9.27 6.29
N LEU A 214 4.93 10.46 5.71
CA LEU A 214 5.77 11.64 5.96
C LEU A 214 5.37 12.29 7.30
N PRO A 215 6.34 12.56 8.20
CA PRO A 215 6.06 13.16 9.51
C PRO A 215 5.28 14.47 9.45
N GLU A 216 5.59 15.33 8.47
CA GLU A 216 4.95 16.63 8.26
C GLU A 216 3.43 16.54 7.94
N ASN A 217 2.94 15.38 7.52
CA ASN A 217 1.53 15.16 7.19
C ASN A 217 0.73 14.53 8.36
N ARG A 218 1.35 14.32 9.52
CA ARG A 218 0.74 13.62 10.66
C ARG A 218 0.01 14.53 11.64
N ASP A 219 0.41 15.77 11.77
CA ASP A 219 -0.03 16.69 12.83
C ASP A 219 -1.54 16.91 12.85
N THR A 220 -2.17 17.04 11.70
CA THR A 220 -3.62 17.28 11.61
C THR A 220 -4.42 16.12 12.19
N THR A 221 -4.07 14.87 11.84
CA THR A 221 -4.73 13.68 12.37
C THR A 221 -4.45 13.54 13.86
N ALA A 222 -3.20 13.69 14.28
CA ALA A 222 -2.79 13.61 15.68
C ALA A 222 -3.50 14.64 16.57
N LYS A 223 -3.65 15.87 16.07
CA LYS A 223 -4.39 16.94 16.76
C LYS A 223 -5.87 16.63 16.84
N ALA A 224 -6.49 16.19 15.74
CA ALA A 224 -7.90 15.84 15.72
C ALA A 224 -8.25 14.72 16.71
N VAL A 225 -7.39 13.70 16.84
CA VAL A 225 -7.55 12.63 17.83
C VAL A 225 -7.60 13.20 19.25
N LYS A 226 -6.64 14.04 19.62
CA LYS A 226 -6.56 14.66 20.97
C LYS A 226 -7.71 15.59 21.25
N ASP A 227 -8.03 16.48 20.32
CA ASP A 227 -9.05 17.51 20.50
C ASP A 227 -10.45 16.91 20.66
N ASN A 228 -10.71 15.76 20.08
CA ASN A 228 -12.01 15.08 20.13
C ASN A 228 -12.07 13.93 21.15
N GLY A 229 -10.96 13.61 21.85
CA GLY A 229 -10.89 12.47 22.75
C GLY A 229 -11.24 11.16 22.03
N ALA A 230 -10.73 10.98 20.81
CA ALA A 230 -11.00 9.79 20.02
C ALA A 230 -10.21 8.58 20.53
N ASP A 231 -10.78 7.38 20.38
CA ASP A 231 -10.11 6.13 20.77
C ASP A 231 -8.86 5.87 19.93
N PHE A 232 -8.92 6.21 18.65
CA PHE A 232 -7.76 6.24 17.76
C PHE A 232 -8.08 7.01 16.46
N GLY A 233 -7.02 7.30 15.68
CA GLY A 233 -7.11 7.95 14.39
C GLY A 233 -6.65 7.07 13.25
N ILE A 234 -7.25 7.29 12.08
CA ILE A 234 -6.95 6.61 10.83
C ILE A 234 -6.69 7.66 9.76
N ALA A 235 -5.67 7.45 8.95
CA ALA A 235 -5.44 8.27 7.76
C ALA A 235 -5.08 7.37 6.58
N TRP A 236 -5.41 7.83 5.37
CA TRP A 236 -5.13 7.11 4.12
C TRP A 236 -4.29 7.98 3.18
N ASP A 237 -3.68 7.35 2.21
CA ASP A 237 -3.13 8.04 1.03
C ASP A 237 -4.22 8.26 -0.04
N GLY A 238 -3.86 8.90 -1.16
CA GLY A 238 -4.83 9.42 -2.12
C GLY A 238 -5.77 8.40 -2.75
N ASP A 239 -5.28 7.20 -3.02
CA ASP A 239 -6.03 6.08 -3.59
C ASP A 239 -6.34 4.97 -2.58
N PHE A 240 -6.13 5.27 -1.30
CA PHE A 240 -6.45 4.52 -0.08
C PHE A 240 -6.13 3.01 -0.10
N ASP A 241 -5.08 2.60 -0.78
CA ASP A 241 -4.57 1.24 -0.65
C ASP A 241 -3.66 1.05 0.58
N ARG A 242 -3.41 2.14 1.33
CA ARG A 242 -2.66 2.16 2.60
C ARG A 242 -3.44 2.81 3.71
N CYS A 243 -3.28 2.26 4.93
CA CYS A 243 -3.99 2.67 6.14
C CYS A 243 -2.99 2.93 7.27
N PHE A 244 -3.02 4.13 7.84
CA PHE A 244 -2.10 4.60 8.87
C PHE A 244 -2.86 4.88 10.16
N PHE A 245 -2.25 4.62 11.32
CA PHE A 245 -2.92 4.69 12.61
C PHE A 245 -2.24 5.63 13.58
N PHE A 246 -3.08 6.27 14.40
CA PHE A 246 -2.70 7.14 15.50
C PHE A 246 -3.41 6.67 16.77
N ASP A 247 -2.69 6.48 17.87
CA ASP A 247 -3.34 6.10 19.13
C ASP A 247 -4.11 7.28 19.75
N HIS A 248 -4.83 7.03 20.85
CA HIS A 248 -5.64 8.05 21.52
C HIS A 248 -4.84 9.26 22.04
N THR A 249 -3.52 9.16 22.17
CA THR A 249 -2.63 10.28 22.50
C THR A 249 -2.22 11.10 21.28
N GLY A 250 -2.62 10.69 20.08
CA GLY A 250 -2.20 11.26 18.81
C GLY A 250 -0.82 10.81 18.34
N ARG A 251 -0.22 9.79 18.99
CA ARG A 251 1.05 9.21 18.54
C ARG A 251 0.82 8.37 17.29
N PHE A 252 1.61 8.63 16.25
CA PHE A 252 1.64 7.78 15.05
C PHE A 252 2.21 6.41 15.41
N ILE A 253 1.58 5.36 14.92
CA ILE A 253 2.04 3.99 15.10
C ILE A 253 2.71 3.52 13.83
N GLU A 254 3.99 3.16 13.93
CA GLU A 254 4.73 2.63 12.79
C GLU A 254 4.08 1.34 12.25
N GLY A 255 3.97 1.23 10.92
CA GLY A 255 3.34 0.09 10.27
C GLY A 255 3.93 -1.26 10.68
N TYR A 256 5.19 -1.29 11.08
CA TYR A 256 5.87 -2.46 11.64
C TYR A 256 5.11 -3.14 12.79
N TYR A 257 4.59 -2.35 13.74
CA TYR A 257 3.84 -2.91 14.89
C TYR A 257 2.44 -3.35 14.46
N LEU A 258 1.85 -2.64 13.50
CA LEU A 258 0.53 -2.96 12.97
C LEU A 258 0.53 -4.26 12.15
N VAL A 259 1.60 -4.52 11.39
CA VAL A 259 1.75 -5.78 10.65
C VAL A 259 1.67 -6.99 11.61
N GLY A 260 2.39 -6.95 12.73
CA GLY A 260 2.34 -8.02 13.73
C GLY A 260 0.96 -8.13 14.39
N LEU A 261 0.35 -7.01 14.77
CA LEU A 261 -0.97 -6.98 15.42
C LEU A 261 -2.07 -7.52 14.49
N LEU A 262 -2.07 -7.13 13.22
CA LEU A 262 -3.01 -7.63 12.21
C LEU A 262 -2.75 -9.11 11.89
N ALA A 263 -1.50 -9.54 11.87
CA ALA A 263 -1.16 -10.96 11.72
C ALA A 263 -1.80 -11.81 12.83
N GLN A 264 -1.72 -11.38 14.09
CA GLN A 264 -2.40 -12.05 15.21
C GLN A 264 -3.92 -12.09 15.02
N ALA A 265 -4.53 -10.98 14.60
CA ALA A 265 -5.98 -10.91 14.35
C ALA A 265 -6.43 -11.90 13.27
N ILE A 266 -5.69 -11.99 12.18
CA ILE A 266 -6.00 -12.91 11.08
C ILE A 266 -5.72 -14.36 11.49
N LEU A 267 -4.60 -14.64 12.18
CA LEU A 267 -4.26 -16.00 12.62
C LEU A 267 -5.24 -16.54 13.68
N ALA A 268 -5.83 -15.68 14.49
CA ALA A 268 -6.92 -16.08 15.39
C ALA A 268 -8.14 -16.65 14.63
N LYS A 269 -8.40 -16.14 13.41
CA LYS A 269 -9.48 -16.61 12.53
C LYS A 269 -9.02 -17.73 11.59
N GLN A 270 -7.73 -17.82 11.30
CA GLN A 270 -7.11 -18.76 10.35
C GLN A 270 -5.85 -19.41 10.95
N PRO A 271 -5.98 -20.29 11.96
CA PRO A 271 -4.84 -20.90 12.66
C PRO A 271 -3.88 -21.64 11.73
N GLY A 272 -2.57 -21.55 12.01
CA GLY A 272 -1.54 -22.22 11.20
C GLY A 272 -1.24 -21.55 9.86
N GLY A 273 -1.87 -20.40 9.58
CA GLY A 273 -1.68 -19.68 8.34
C GLY A 273 -0.26 -19.13 8.17
N LYS A 274 0.17 -18.96 6.92
CA LYS A 274 1.41 -18.28 6.58
C LYS A 274 1.17 -16.77 6.52
N VAL A 275 2.15 -16.00 6.99
CA VAL A 275 2.15 -14.53 6.97
C VAL A 275 3.38 -14.03 6.24
N VAL A 276 3.19 -13.31 5.14
CA VAL A 276 4.28 -12.71 4.37
C VAL A 276 4.63 -11.35 4.95
N HIS A 277 5.93 -11.07 5.12
CA HIS A 277 6.41 -9.78 5.60
C HIS A 277 7.68 -9.34 4.88
N ASP A 278 7.96 -8.04 4.91
CA ASP A 278 9.16 -7.47 4.30
C ASP A 278 10.38 -7.53 5.24
N PRO A 279 11.62 -7.38 4.72
CA PRO A 279 12.85 -7.57 5.50
C PRO A 279 13.31 -6.31 6.25
N ARG A 280 12.62 -5.17 6.12
CA ARG A 280 13.06 -3.90 6.72
C ARG A 280 13.17 -3.99 8.24
N LEU A 281 12.07 -4.42 8.88
CA LEU A 281 11.98 -4.66 10.32
C LEU A 281 11.23 -5.99 10.51
N THR A 282 11.80 -6.94 11.23
CA THR A 282 11.31 -8.33 11.18
C THR A 282 10.96 -8.94 12.54
N TRP A 283 11.73 -8.65 13.59
CA TRP A 283 11.64 -9.39 14.84
C TRP A 283 10.27 -9.34 15.51
N ASN A 284 9.63 -8.17 15.55
CA ASN A 284 8.29 -8.03 16.11
C ASN A 284 7.27 -8.88 15.34
N THR A 285 7.31 -8.81 14.00
CA THR A 285 6.35 -9.53 13.14
C THR A 285 6.57 -11.03 13.26
N VAL A 286 7.82 -11.50 13.16
CA VAL A 286 8.17 -12.92 13.25
C VAL A 286 7.69 -13.49 14.59
N GLU A 287 8.04 -12.86 15.71
CA GLU A 287 7.65 -13.34 17.03
C GLU A 287 6.11 -13.37 17.20
N GLN A 288 5.40 -12.32 16.77
CA GLN A 288 3.94 -12.30 16.91
C GLN A 288 3.25 -13.36 16.04
N VAL A 289 3.78 -13.63 14.84
CA VAL A 289 3.26 -14.69 13.96
C VAL A 289 3.47 -16.07 14.59
N GLU A 290 4.66 -16.33 15.12
CA GLU A 290 5.00 -17.60 15.78
C GLU A 290 4.21 -17.81 17.08
N GLU A 291 4.07 -16.77 17.92
CA GLU A 291 3.25 -16.79 19.14
C GLU A 291 1.76 -17.07 18.83
N ALA A 292 1.29 -16.62 17.68
CA ALA A 292 -0.08 -16.90 17.20
C ALA A 292 -0.21 -18.26 16.48
N GLY A 293 0.85 -19.07 16.46
CA GLY A 293 0.87 -20.39 15.82
C GLY A 293 0.88 -20.34 14.29
N GLY A 294 1.27 -19.21 13.69
CA GLY A 294 1.43 -19.04 12.25
C GLY A 294 2.88 -19.30 11.78
N ILE A 295 3.11 -19.15 10.50
CA ILE A 295 4.41 -19.34 9.85
C ILE A 295 4.83 -18.03 9.17
N PRO A 296 5.90 -17.34 9.65
CA PRO A 296 6.40 -16.14 8.99
C PRO A 296 7.13 -16.49 7.69
N VAL A 297 6.91 -15.70 6.65
CA VAL A 297 7.51 -15.87 5.32
C VAL A 297 8.13 -14.57 4.88
N LEU A 298 9.43 -14.51 4.77
CA LEU A 298 10.16 -13.33 4.32
C LEU A 298 10.01 -13.13 2.80
N CYS A 299 9.79 -11.89 2.39
CA CYS A 299 9.67 -11.49 1.00
C CYS A 299 10.32 -10.13 0.74
N LYS A 300 10.83 -9.93 -0.45
CA LYS A 300 11.30 -8.62 -0.91
C LYS A 300 10.17 -7.58 -0.84
N SER A 301 10.51 -6.34 -0.45
CA SER A 301 9.57 -5.22 -0.36
C SER A 301 8.99 -4.85 -1.73
N GLY A 302 7.72 -4.50 -1.75
CA GLY A 302 6.99 -4.04 -2.92
C GLY A 302 5.76 -4.88 -3.21
N HIS A 303 4.64 -4.19 -3.45
CA HIS A 303 3.31 -4.79 -3.54
C HIS A 303 3.20 -5.95 -4.53
N ALA A 304 3.89 -5.87 -5.68
CA ALA A 304 3.87 -6.94 -6.68
C ALA A 304 4.53 -8.23 -6.15
N PHE A 305 5.68 -8.11 -5.47
CA PHE A 305 6.39 -9.25 -4.90
C PHE A 305 5.62 -9.90 -3.75
N ILE A 306 5.07 -9.08 -2.85
CA ILE A 306 4.27 -9.58 -1.73
C ILE A 306 3.04 -10.34 -2.25
N LYS A 307 2.29 -9.79 -3.21
CA LYS A 307 1.12 -10.44 -3.81
C LYS A 307 1.45 -11.78 -4.45
N GLU A 308 2.54 -11.86 -5.21
CA GLU A 308 2.98 -13.12 -5.83
C GLU A 308 3.48 -14.12 -4.78
N LYS A 309 4.24 -13.67 -3.77
CA LYS A 309 4.71 -14.52 -2.68
C LYS A 309 3.55 -15.08 -1.88
N MET A 310 2.54 -14.25 -1.58
CA MET A 310 1.32 -14.72 -0.88
C MET A 310 0.60 -15.80 -1.67
N ARG A 311 0.47 -15.64 -2.99
CA ARG A 311 -0.16 -16.66 -3.85
C ARG A 311 0.63 -17.96 -3.86
N SER A 312 1.94 -17.89 -4.07
CA SER A 312 2.80 -19.08 -4.13
C SER A 312 2.85 -19.85 -2.82
N GLU A 313 2.74 -19.16 -1.68
CA GLU A 313 2.74 -19.74 -0.34
C GLU A 313 1.33 -20.04 0.20
N ASN A 314 0.28 -19.63 -0.51
CA ASN A 314 -1.10 -19.63 -0.02
C ASN A 314 -1.21 -18.92 1.35
N ALA A 315 -0.50 -17.78 1.49
CA ALA A 315 -0.45 -17.04 2.73
C ALA A 315 -1.79 -16.34 3.01
N VAL A 316 -2.21 -16.34 4.27
CA VAL A 316 -3.50 -15.78 4.70
C VAL A 316 -3.48 -14.26 4.79
N TYR A 317 -2.29 -13.70 5.09
CA TYR A 317 -2.05 -12.27 5.25
C TYR A 317 -0.64 -11.92 4.82
N GLY A 318 -0.45 -10.70 4.37
CA GLY A 318 0.84 -10.09 4.13
C GLY A 318 0.85 -8.65 4.61
N GLY A 319 2.02 -8.17 5.06
CA GLY A 319 2.13 -6.80 5.53
C GLY A 319 3.49 -6.19 5.24
N GLU A 320 3.48 -4.90 4.93
CA GLU A 320 4.67 -4.08 4.81
C GLU A 320 4.65 -2.94 5.85
N MET A 321 5.81 -2.57 6.37
CA MET A 321 5.90 -1.42 7.27
C MET A 321 5.48 -0.10 6.63
N SER A 322 5.37 -0.04 5.31
CA SER A 322 4.84 1.10 4.54
C SER A 322 3.32 1.21 4.55
N ALA A 323 2.64 0.43 5.41
CA ALA A 323 1.19 0.40 5.62
C ALA A 323 0.38 -0.23 4.48
N HIS A 324 1.01 -1.05 3.61
CA HIS A 324 0.28 -1.96 2.76
C HIS A 324 -0.03 -3.25 3.52
N HIS A 325 -1.29 -3.66 3.49
CA HIS A 325 -1.80 -4.87 4.15
C HIS A 325 -2.60 -5.69 3.14
N TYR A 326 -2.17 -6.93 2.92
CA TYR A 326 -2.66 -7.82 1.87
C TYR A 326 -3.44 -8.98 2.48
N PHE A 327 -4.54 -9.38 1.85
CA PHE A 327 -5.43 -10.41 2.40
C PHE A 327 -5.73 -11.47 1.33
N ARG A 328 -5.56 -12.76 1.68
CA ARG A 328 -5.86 -13.85 0.78
C ARG A 328 -7.30 -13.80 0.26
N GLU A 329 -8.25 -13.59 1.16
CA GLU A 329 -9.67 -13.53 0.84
C GLU A 329 -10.05 -12.26 0.05
N PHE A 330 -9.12 -11.31 -0.09
CA PHE A 330 -9.22 -10.13 -0.94
C PHE A 330 -8.37 -10.29 -2.22
N ALA A 331 -8.40 -11.47 -2.83
CA ALA A 331 -7.61 -11.81 -4.01
C ALA A 331 -6.10 -11.56 -3.82
N TYR A 332 -5.57 -11.74 -2.62
CA TYR A 332 -4.18 -11.42 -2.23
C TYR A 332 -3.78 -9.97 -2.48
N ALA A 333 -4.75 -9.08 -2.63
CA ALA A 333 -4.52 -7.66 -2.85
C ALA A 333 -4.42 -6.89 -1.53
N ASP A 334 -3.85 -5.71 -1.61
CA ASP A 334 -3.80 -4.74 -0.53
C ASP A 334 -5.14 -4.01 -0.38
N SER A 335 -5.44 -3.65 0.86
CA SER A 335 -6.60 -2.86 1.24
C SER A 335 -6.24 -1.89 2.37
N GLY A 336 -6.65 -0.64 2.24
CA GLY A 336 -6.61 0.34 3.33
C GLY A 336 -7.90 0.34 4.14
N MET A 337 -8.97 -0.35 3.68
CA MET A 337 -10.24 -0.41 4.43
C MET A 337 -10.32 -1.57 5.41
N ILE A 338 -9.77 -2.73 5.11
CA ILE A 338 -9.82 -3.90 6.00
C ILE A 338 -9.04 -3.69 7.31
N PRO A 339 -7.83 -3.08 7.34
CA PRO A 339 -7.02 -2.99 8.55
C PRO A 339 -7.72 -2.28 9.71
N TRP A 340 -8.38 -1.14 9.48
CA TRP A 340 -9.01 -0.40 10.55
C TRP A 340 -10.28 -1.09 11.10
N LEU A 341 -10.99 -1.86 10.28
CA LEU A 341 -12.08 -2.71 10.75
C LEU A 341 -11.57 -3.78 11.72
N LEU A 342 -10.48 -4.48 11.35
CA LEU A 342 -9.84 -5.48 12.21
C LEU A 342 -9.28 -4.89 13.50
N ILE A 343 -8.63 -3.72 13.45
CA ILE A 343 -8.15 -3.01 14.64
C ILE A 343 -9.33 -2.60 15.53
N SER A 344 -10.42 -2.10 14.94
CA SER A 344 -11.64 -1.76 15.70
C SER A 344 -12.24 -2.99 16.43
N GLU A 345 -12.23 -4.15 15.78
CA GLU A 345 -12.65 -5.40 16.39
C GLU A 345 -11.73 -5.81 17.54
N LEU A 346 -10.42 -5.74 17.37
CA LEU A 346 -9.43 -6.04 18.41
C LEU A 346 -9.58 -5.13 19.64
N VAL A 347 -9.70 -3.82 19.43
CA VAL A 347 -9.93 -2.84 20.50
C VAL A 347 -11.24 -3.14 21.22
N SER A 348 -12.30 -3.42 20.46
CA SER A 348 -13.62 -3.75 21.03
C SER A 348 -13.61 -5.02 21.88
N GLN A 349 -13.00 -6.08 21.40
CA GLN A 349 -12.97 -7.40 22.05
C GLN A 349 -12.04 -7.39 23.27
N SER A 350 -10.84 -6.82 23.14
CA SER A 350 -9.86 -6.79 24.23
C SER A 350 -10.23 -5.81 25.34
N GLY A 351 -11.01 -4.77 25.05
CA GLY A 351 -11.28 -3.65 25.94
C GLY A 351 -10.04 -2.81 26.28
N ARG A 352 -8.96 -2.95 25.50
CA ARG A 352 -7.71 -2.21 25.63
C ARG A 352 -7.65 -1.13 24.56
N SER A 353 -6.98 -0.02 24.85
CA SER A 353 -6.70 0.98 23.83
C SER A 353 -5.71 0.44 22.78
N LEU A 354 -5.70 1.06 21.58
CA LEU A 354 -4.72 0.72 20.55
C LEU A 354 -3.27 0.96 21.06
N ALA A 355 -3.06 2.01 21.87
CA ALA A 355 -1.78 2.25 22.53
C ALA A 355 -1.35 1.06 23.39
N ASP A 356 -2.24 0.53 24.24
CA ASP A 356 -1.92 -0.61 25.11
C ASP A 356 -1.62 -1.90 24.34
N LEU A 357 -2.25 -2.06 23.16
CA LEU A 357 -2.02 -3.24 22.32
C LEU A 357 -0.62 -3.25 21.69
N VAL A 358 -0.05 -2.07 21.41
CA VAL A 358 1.27 -1.95 20.76
C VAL A 358 2.41 -1.58 21.70
N GLU A 359 2.14 -1.02 22.88
CA GLU A 359 3.17 -0.47 23.78
C GLU A 359 4.22 -1.51 24.19
N ALA A 360 3.78 -2.70 24.61
CA ALA A 360 4.70 -3.77 25.00
C ALA A 360 5.61 -4.22 23.83
N ARG A 361 5.09 -4.15 22.61
CA ARG A 361 5.85 -4.49 21.39
C ARG A 361 6.84 -3.39 21.04
N MET A 362 6.44 -2.11 21.17
CA MET A 362 7.32 -0.95 20.96
C MET A 362 8.49 -0.94 21.96
N GLN A 363 8.22 -1.32 23.21
CA GLN A 363 9.28 -1.45 24.22
C GLN A 363 10.20 -2.66 23.98
N LYS A 364 9.63 -3.79 23.52
CA LYS A 364 10.40 -5.02 23.25
C LYS A 364 11.26 -4.91 21.98
N PHE A 365 10.77 -4.22 20.96
CA PHE A 365 11.44 -4.04 19.67
C PHE A 365 11.42 -2.57 19.23
N PRO A 366 12.17 -1.68 19.92
CA PRO A 366 12.30 -0.31 19.45
C PRO A 366 12.85 -0.27 18.03
N CYS A 367 12.34 0.63 17.18
CA CYS A 367 12.78 0.78 15.81
C CYS A 367 12.93 2.24 15.39
N SER A 368 13.78 2.48 14.38
CA SER A 368 14.05 3.82 13.83
C SER A 368 12.95 4.37 12.91
N GLY A 369 12.01 3.51 12.49
CA GLY A 369 11.25 3.79 11.27
C GLY A 369 12.15 3.75 10.03
N GLU A 370 11.68 4.27 8.89
CA GLU A 370 12.46 4.34 7.65
C GLU A 370 13.15 5.71 7.53
N ILE A 371 14.48 5.71 7.36
CA ILE A 371 15.29 6.92 7.21
C ILE A 371 15.87 6.96 5.78
N ASN A 372 15.61 8.04 5.07
CA ASN A 372 16.03 8.22 3.68
C ASN A 372 17.32 9.04 3.58
N PHE A 373 18.26 8.56 2.75
CA PHE A 373 19.54 9.22 2.49
C PHE A 373 19.74 9.47 1.00
N LYS A 374 19.98 10.72 0.65
CA LYS A 374 20.53 11.08 -0.67
C LYS A 374 22.04 10.90 -0.62
N VAL A 375 22.58 9.97 -1.41
CA VAL A 375 24.01 9.67 -1.45
C VAL A 375 24.53 9.75 -2.87
N ALA A 376 25.78 10.18 -3.04
CA ALA A 376 26.41 10.31 -4.35
C ALA A 376 26.69 8.92 -5.01
N ASP A 377 27.09 7.93 -4.20
CA ASP A 377 27.34 6.55 -4.61
C ASP A 377 26.77 5.60 -3.58
N ALA A 378 25.64 4.97 -3.94
CA ALA A 378 24.96 4.03 -3.08
C ALA A 378 25.79 2.79 -2.75
N LYS A 379 26.54 2.27 -3.76
CA LYS A 379 27.36 1.06 -3.56
C LYS A 379 28.54 1.33 -2.63
N ALA A 380 29.24 2.46 -2.83
CA ALA A 380 30.35 2.85 -1.95
C ALA A 380 29.87 3.11 -0.52
N SER A 381 28.70 3.76 -0.35
CA SER A 381 28.12 4.03 0.97
C SER A 381 27.74 2.73 1.71
N VAL A 382 27.12 1.78 1.02
CA VAL A 382 26.81 0.45 1.56
C VAL A 382 28.08 -0.30 1.94
N ALA A 383 29.10 -0.31 1.06
CA ALA A 383 30.36 -0.99 1.33
C ALA A 383 31.07 -0.43 2.57
N ARG A 384 31.09 0.89 2.76
CA ARG A 384 31.64 1.56 3.95
C ARG A 384 30.96 1.11 5.25
N VAL A 385 29.62 1.01 5.25
CA VAL A 385 28.87 0.53 6.41
C VAL A 385 29.23 -0.94 6.69
N MET A 386 29.27 -1.78 5.67
CA MET A 386 29.58 -3.21 5.84
C MET A 386 31.02 -3.44 6.32
N GLU A 387 31.98 -2.69 5.81
CA GLU A 387 33.37 -2.74 6.24
C GLU A 387 33.53 -2.34 7.72
N HIS A 388 32.83 -1.26 8.14
CA HIS A 388 32.84 -0.81 9.53
C HIS A 388 32.38 -1.90 10.51
N TYR A 389 31.35 -2.68 10.15
CA TYR A 389 30.81 -3.72 11.01
C TYR A 389 31.34 -5.14 10.74
N ALA A 390 32.28 -5.32 9.80
CA ALA A 390 32.78 -6.64 9.40
C ALA A 390 33.37 -7.45 10.57
N SER A 391 34.05 -6.79 11.51
CA SER A 391 34.65 -7.43 12.69
C SER A 391 33.64 -8.03 13.66
N LEU A 392 32.37 -7.57 13.61
CA LEU A 392 31.29 -8.08 14.47
C LEU A 392 30.63 -9.35 13.91
N SER A 393 30.97 -9.74 12.68
CA SER A 393 30.48 -10.96 12.00
C SER A 393 28.96 -11.14 12.07
N PRO A 394 28.16 -10.17 11.57
CA PRO A 394 26.72 -10.29 11.59
C PRO A 394 26.21 -11.43 10.71
N GLU A 395 25.03 -11.95 11.03
CA GLU A 395 24.26 -12.77 10.09
C GLU A 395 23.71 -11.88 8.99
N LEU A 396 23.94 -12.25 7.73
CA LEU A 396 23.57 -11.45 6.57
C LEU A 396 22.43 -12.08 5.78
N ASP A 397 21.45 -11.26 5.40
CA ASP A 397 20.39 -11.61 4.45
C ASP A 397 20.36 -10.58 3.31
N TYR A 398 20.18 -11.07 2.07
CA TYR A 398 20.19 -10.28 0.84
C TYR A 398 18.85 -10.31 0.11
N THR A 399 17.76 -10.60 0.79
CA THR A 399 16.41 -10.69 0.19
C THR A 399 15.99 -9.35 -0.42
N ASP A 400 16.28 -8.22 0.27
CA ASP A 400 16.05 -6.87 -0.27
C ASP A 400 17.11 -5.91 0.29
N GLY A 401 18.11 -5.58 -0.51
CA GLY A 401 19.29 -4.86 -0.06
C GLY A 401 20.16 -5.74 0.83
N ILE A 402 20.64 -5.20 1.95
CA ILE A 402 21.44 -5.91 2.94
C ILE A 402 20.79 -5.77 4.31
N SER A 403 20.42 -6.89 4.91
CA SER A 403 20.09 -6.97 6.33
C SER A 403 21.28 -7.53 7.07
N ALA A 404 21.68 -6.94 8.19
CA ALA A 404 22.75 -7.40 9.06
C ALA A 404 22.22 -7.54 10.50
N ASP A 405 22.24 -8.76 11.03
CA ASP A 405 21.76 -9.11 12.37
C ASP A 405 22.93 -9.40 13.30
N PHE A 406 23.01 -8.68 14.43
CA PHE A 406 24.04 -8.77 15.47
C PHE A 406 23.47 -9.37 16.77
N GLY A 407 22.29 -9.97 16.73
CA GLY A 407 21.62 -10.59 17.88
C GLY A 407 20.85 -9.61 18.77
N GLN A 408 21.46 -8.51 19.22
CA GLN A 408 20.80 -7.49 20.05
C GLN A 408 20.25 -6.31 19.25
N TRP A 409 20.73 -6.13 18.04
CA TRP A 409 20.27 -5.11 17.10
C TRP A 409 20.49 -5.60 15.68
N ARG A 410 19.73 -5.06 14.75
CA ARG A 410 19.90 -5.32 13.32
C ARG A 410 19.59 -4.06 12.52
N PHE A 411 20.05 -4.04 11.27
CA PHE A 411 19.61 -3.05 10.31
C PHE A 411 19.29 -3.70 8.96
N ASN A 412 18.44 -3.00 8.17
CA ASN A 412 18.31 -3.22 6.75
C ASN A 412 18.70 -1.92 6.02
N LEU A 413 19.53 -2.06 5.00
CA LEU A 413 19.98 -0.97 4.15
C LEU A 413 19.75 -1.34 2.69
N ARG A 414 18.90 -0.59 2.00
CA ARG A 414 18.48 -0.89 0.64
C ARG A 414 18.38 0.36 -0.23
N SER A 415 18.54 0.18 -1.55
CA SER A 415 18.21 1.21 -2.52
C SER A 415 16.68 1.30 -2.70
N SER A 416 16.16 2.51 -2.84
CA SER A 416 14.77 2.68 -3.27
C SER A 416 14.58 2.17 -4.69
N ASN A 417 13.45 1.49 -4.94
CA ASN A 417 13.08 1.02 -6.27
C ASN A 417 12.49 2.15 -7.15
N THR A 418 12.09 3.26 -6.54
CA THR A 418 11.37 4.35 -7.21
C THR A 418 12.12 5.67 -7.20
N GLU A 419 13.10 5.84 -6.31
CA GLU A 419 13.83 7.09 -6.08
C GLU A 419 15.34 6.85 -5.92
N PRO A 420 16.23 7.81 -6.22
CA PRO A 420 17.67 7.66 -6.08
C PRO A 420 18.11 7.85 -4.60
N LEU A 421 17.61 7.00 -3.72
CA LEU A 421 17.80 7.06 -2.28
C LEU A 421 18.29 5.72 -1.72
N LEU A 422 19.09 5.77 -0.65
CA LEU A 422 19.28 4.66 0.28
C LEU A 422 18.30 4.81 1.44
N ARG A 423 17.74 3.69 1.87
CA ARG A 423 16.78 3.59 2.98
C ARG A 423 17.35 2.73 4.07
N LEU A 424 17.37 3.26 5.27
CA LEU A 424 17.86 2.59 6.48
C LEU A 424 16.70 2.32 7.42
N ASN A 425 16.66 1.10 7.94
CA ASN A 425 15.80 0.71 9.06
C ASN A 425 16.68 0.02 10.12
N VAL A 426 16.51 0.39 11.39
CA VAL A 426 17.24 -0.20 12.52
C VAL A 426 16.23 -0.63 13.57
N GLU A 427 16.46 -1.80 14.19
CA GLU A 427 15.69 -2.27 15.34
C GLU A 427 16.59 -2.90 16.40
N THR A 428 16.14 -2.88 17.66
CA THR A 428 16.86 -3.44 18.80
C THR A 428 15.94 -4.30 19.66
N ARG A 429 16.54 -5.14 20.53
CA ARG A 429 15.82 -5.93 21.52
C ARG A 429 15.79 -5.17 22.85
N GLY A 430 14.73 -4.38 23.09
CA GLY A 430 14.46 -3.68 24.33
C GLY A 430 15.45 -2.56 24.70
N ASP A 431 16.31 -2.12 23.78
CA ASP A 431 17.33 -1.13 24.05
C ASP A 431 17.20 0.12 23.13
N ALA A 432 16.48 1.10 23.62
CA ALA A 432 16.28 2.36 22.89
C ALA A 432 17.56 3.20 22.78
N ALA A 433 18.46 3.11 23.76
CA ALA A 433 19.74 3.84 23.73
C ALA A 433 20.69 3.25 22.67
N LEU A 434 20.72 1.91 22.57
CA LEU A 434 21.44 1.22 21.52
C LEU A 434 20.86 1.54 20.14
N LEU A 435 19.52 1.61 19.99
CA LEU A 435 18.85 2.00 18.77
C LEU A 435 19.33 3.39 18.30
N GLU A 436 19.29 4.37 19.18
CA GLU A 436 19.73 5.73 18.88
C GLU A 436 21.19 5.77 18.45
N THR A 437 22.08 5.12 19.24
CA THR A 437 23.52 5.05 18.98
C THR A 437 23.80 4.46 17.59
N ARG A 438 23.23 3.29 17.28
CA ARG A 438 23.48 2.60 16.01
C ARG A 438 22.86 3.35 14.81
N THR A 439 21.70 3.96 15.01
CA THR A 439 21.07 4.79 13.96
C THR A 439 21.93 6.00 13.63
N GLN A 440 22.49 6.70 14.63
CA GLN A 440 23.38 7.85 14.43
C GLN A 440 24.70 7.43 13.77
N GLU A 441 25.31 6.34 14.22
CA GLU A 441 26.57 5.80 13.68
C GLU A 441 26.44 5.43 12.20
N ILE A 442 25.41 4.64 11.83
CA ILE A 442 25.16 4.28 10.43
C ILE A 442 24.83 5.52 9.59
N SER A 443 24.02 6.45 10.14
CA SER A 443 23.69 7.69 9.45
C SER A 443 24.93 8.53 9.13
N ALA A 444 25.91 8.59 10.05
CA ALA A 444 27.18 9.28 9.82
C ALA A 444 27.99 8.60 8.71
N LEU A 445 28.09 7.26 8.75
CA LEU A 445 28.77 6.47 7.73
C LEU A 445 28.15 6.63 6.34
N LEU A 446 26.83 6.81 6.24
CA LEU A 446 26.13 7.01 4.97
C LEU A 446 26.32 8.40 4.38
N ARG A 447 26.51 9.41 5.23
CA ARG A 447 26.74 10.81 4.79
C ARG A 447 28.19 11.08 4.35
N GLY A 448 29.15 10.27 4.79
CA GLY A 448 30.57 10.33 4.42
C GLY A 448 31.35 11.15 5.39
#